data_63888aff9b216baa7b236fb6c725c6a1
#
_entry.id   63888aff9b216baa7b236fb6c725c6a1
#
_cell.length_a   1.000
_cell.length_b   1.000
_cell.length_c   1.000
_cell.angle_alpha   90.00
_cell.angle_beta   90.00
_cell.angle_gamma   90.00
#
_symmetry.space_group_name_H-M   'P 1'
#
loop_
_entity.id
_entity.type
_entity.pdbx_description
1 polymer ?
#
loop_
_entity_poly.entity_id
_entity_poly.type
_entity_poly.pdbx_seq_one_letter_code
_entity_poly.pdbx_strand_id
1 'polypeptide(L)'
;SDQKYNADYHPESEITITAGATQGLFSIISAFIKPGDEVVVFEPAYDSYAPVIKLQGGLVKYARLTEPDYSIDWDTLPSLISGNTRMIILNTPHNPTGSVLKAGDLLKLEKLTQDRDILILSDEVYEHLIYDGLPHESVCKYPELASRALITGSFGKTFHATGWKCGFVLAPANLTAELRKIHQFVVFAVNTPVQYAIAEYLKNPAAYLDLGNFYQQKRDLFLKFVEPSRFTAKPASGTYFQLLDYSRISDEKEADFAVRLTREFGIASIPVSSFYHNYTDNKVLRFCFAKTAETIEKAAEILCRI
;
A
#
# COMPACT_ATOMS: atom_id res chain seq x y z
N SER A 1 -0.72 -10.11 14.70
CA SER A 1 -1.94 -10.59 14.01
C SER A 1 -2.98 -11.11 15.01
N ASP A 2 -2.57 -11.97 15.92
CA ASP A 2 -3.48 -12.59 16.88
C ASP A 2 -4.34 -11.57 17.66
N GLN A 3 -3.71 -10.59 18.33
CA GLN A 3 -4.43 -9.59 19.12
C GLN A 3 -5.34 -8.66 18.31
N LYS A 4 -5.03 -8.41 17.05
CA LYS A 4 -5.75 -7.44 16.21
C LYS A 4 -6.79 -8.09 15.32
N TYR A 5 -6.51 -9.29 14.79
CA TYR A 5 -7.30 -9.92 13.75
C TYR A 5 -7.81 -11.31 14.14
N ASN A 6 -7.47 -11.82 15.32
CA ASN A 6 -7.74 -13.19 15.75
C ASN A 6 -7.19 -14.23 14.74
N ALA A 7 -6.00 -13.96 14.20
CA ALA A 7 -5.31 -14.80 13.25
C ALA A 7 -3.97 -15.26 13.83
N ASP A 8 -3.83 -16.55 14.02
CA ASP A 8 -2.65 -17.18 14.59
C ASP A 8 -1.73 -17.70 13.48
N TYR A 9 -0.51 -17.18 13.44
CA TYR A 9 0.55 -17.62 12.52
C TYR A 9 1.71 -18.19 13.35
N HIS A 10 2.11 -19.41 13.08
CA HIS A 10 3.21 -20.05 13.78
C HIS A 10 4.55 -19.34 13.49
N PRO A 11 5.26 -18.84 14.51
CA PRO A 11 6.43 -17.96 14.31
C PRO A 11 7.53 -18.58 13.46
N GLU A 12 7.79 -19.88 13.64
CA GLU A 12 8.91 -20.55 12.95
C GLU A 12 8.59 -20.93 11.50
N SER A 13 7.33 -21.26 11.19
CA SER A 13 6.94 -21.81 9.88
C SER A 13 6.12 -20.87 9.00
N GLU A 14 5.50 -19.81 9.56
CA GLU A 14 4.55 -18.97 8.85
C GLU A 14 4.88 -17.47 8.91
N ILE A 15 5.93 -17.07 9.64
CA ILE A 15 6.40 -15.69 9.72
C ILE A 15 7.83 -15.58 9.18
N THR A 16 8.07 -14.70 8.23
CA THR A 16 9.40 -14.39 7.72
C THR A 16 9.71 -12.91 7.91
N ILE A 17 10.79 -12.60 8.65
CA ILE A 17 11.28 -11.22 8.76
C ILE A 17 12.02 -10.86 7.47
N THR A 18 11.75 -9.68 6.93
CA THR A 18 12.28 -9.22 5.65
C THR A 18 13.05 -7.90 5.78
N ALA A 19 13.95 -7.62 4.83
CA ALA A 19 14.66 -6.34 4.76
C ALA A 19 13.73 -5.21 4.25
N GLY A 20 12.65 -4.98 4.99
CA GLY A 20 11.52 -4.15 4.65
C GLY A 20 10.53 -4.84 3.71
N ALA A 21 9.33 -4.28 3.61
CA ALA A 21 8.25 -4.84 2.80
C ALA A 21 8.64 -4.98 1.31
N THR A 22 9.35 -4.02 0.73
CA THR A 22 9.76 -4.06 -0.69
C THR A 22 10.59 -5.30 -1.02
N GLN A 23 11.49 -5.73 -0.12
CA GLN A 23 12.24 -6.98 -0.30
C GLN A 23 11.32 -8.19 -0.14
N GLY A 24 10.36 -8.15 0.79
CA GLY A 24 9.33 -9.17 0.93
C GLY A 24 8.53 -9.34 -0.36
N LEU A 25 8.01 -8.24 -0.92
CA LEU A 25 7.29 -8.22 -2.20
C LEU A 25 8.12 -8.79 -3.35
N PHE A 26 9.39 -8.36 -3.46
CA PHE A 26 10.33 -8.90 -4.46
C PHE A 26 10.48 -10.42 -4.33
N SER A 27 10.71 -10.91 -3.12
CA SER A 27 10.91 -12.35 -2.89
C SER A 27 9.66 -13.16 -3.14
N ILE A 28 8.47 -12.64 -2.77
CA ILE A 28 7.18 -13.29 -3.04
C ILE A 28 6.97 -13.42 -4.55
N ILE A 29 7.05 -12.32 -5.29
CA ILE A 29 6.83 -12.32 -6.73
C ILE A 29 7.85 -13.24 -7.42
N SER A 30 9.11 -13.21 -6.99
CA SER A 30 10.16 -14.06 -7.55
C SER A 30 9.99 -15.55 -7.23
N ALA A 31 9.33 -15.90 -6.12
CA ALA A 31 9.08 -17.29 -5.75
C ALA A 31 7.90 -17.91 -6.52
N PHE A 32 6.89 -17.12 -6.86
CA PHE A 32 5.61 -17.66 -7.34
C PHE A 32 5.26 -17.31 -8.78
N ILE A 33 5.93 -16.33 -9.40
CA ILE A 33 5.65 -15.91 -10.78
C ILE A 33 6.69 -16.48 -11.73
N LYS A 34 6.20 -17.05 -12.82
CA LYS A 34 6.97 -17.67 -13.89
C LYS A 34 6.65 -17.00 -15.23
N PRO A 35 7.48 -17.19 -16.25
CA PRO A 35 7.18 -16.67 -17.59
C PRO A 35 5.81 -17.14 -18.08
N GLY A 36 4.98 -16.15 -18.50
CA GLY A 36 3.63 -16.38 -18.99
C GLY A 36 2.52 -16.34 -17.93
N ASP A 37 2.86 -16.34 -16.63
CA ASP A 37 1.88 -16.13 -15.57
C ASP A 37 1.31 -14.71 -15.63
N GLU A 38 0.01 -14.58 -15.40
CA GLU A 38 -0.66 -13.29 -15.32
C GLU A 38 -0.84 -12.86 -13.86
N VAL A 39 -0.57 -11.58 -13.60
CA VAL A 39 -0.74 -10.96 -12.28
C VAL A 39 -1.66 -9.76 -12.40
N VAL A 40 -2.75 -9.76 -11.64
CA VAL A 40 -3.66 -8.62 -11.56
C VAL A 40 -3.11 -7.59 -10.58
N VAL A 41 -2.98 -6.34 -11.04
CA VAL A 41 -2.50 -5.20 -10.26
C VAL A 41 -3.53 -4.07 -10.37
N PHE A 42 -3.97 -3.53 -9.24
CA PHE A 42 -4.91 -2.40 -9.22
C PHE A 42 -4.17 -1.07 -9.39
N GLU A 43 -4.64 -0.26 -10.35
CA GLU A 43 -4.05 1.07 -10.65
C GLU A 43 -4.95 2.22 -10.15
N PRO A 44 -4.30 3.30 -9.68
CA PRO A 44 -2.85 3.59 -9.62
C PRO A 44 -2.13 2.65 -8.65
N ALA A 45 -0.93 2.17 -8.97
CA ALA A 45 -0.25 1.10 -8.24
C ALA A 45 1.12 1.52 -7.70
N TYR A 46 1.51 0.97 -6.56
CA TYR A 46 2.88 1.14 -6.07
C TYR A 46 3.88 0.64 -7.13
N ASP A 47 4.86 1.45 -7.42
CA ASP A 47 5.79 1.35 -8.56
C ASP A 47 6.67 0.10 -8.56
N SER A 48 6.77 -0.61 -7.44
CA SER A 48 7.57 -1.84 -7.32
C SER A 48 6.90 -3.08 -7.93
N TYR A 49 5.56 -3.15 -8.02
CA TYR A 49 4.89 -4.40 -8.41
C TYR A 49 5.17 -4.79 -9.86
N ALA A 50 4.82 -3.93 -10.80
CA ALA A 50 4.93 -4.22 -12.22
C ALA A 50 6.36 -4.53 -12.70
N PRO A 51 7.42 -3.80 -12.29
CA PRO A 51 8.79 -4.12 -12.65
C PRO A 51 9.23 -5.51 -12.19
N VAL A 52 8.89 -5.92 -10.96
CA VAL A 52 9.28 -7.22 -10.43
C VAL A 52 8.55 -8.36 -11.16
N ILE A 53 7.25 -8.20 -11.46
CA ILE A 53 6.48 -9.17 -12.25
C ILE A 53 7.12 -9.37 -13.62
N LYS A 54 7.43 -8.26 -14.32
CA LYS A 54 8.07 -8.28 -15.64
C LYS A 54 9.47 -8.91 -15.61
N LEU A 55 10.23 -8.66 -14.53
CA LEU A 55 11.55 -9.26 -14.34
C LEU A 55 11.48 -10.79 -14.27
N GLN A 56 10.39 -11.36 -13.73
CA GLN A 56 10.16 -12.81 -13.70
C GLN A 56 9.53 -13.35 -15.01
N GLY A 57 9.31 -12.50 -16.01
CA GLY A 57 8.65 -12.90 -17.26
C GLY A 57 7.13 -12.99 -17.16
N GLY A 58 6.55 -12.54 -16.05
CA GLY A 58 5.10 -12.46 -15.85
C GLY A 58 4.45 -11.31 -16.63
N LEU A 59 3.15 -11.43 -16.85
CA LEU A 59 2.30 -10.49 -17.57
C LEU A 59 1.43 -9.73 -16.57
N VAL A 60 1.49 -8.40 -16.58
CA VAL A 60 0.67 -7.57 -15.70
C VAL A 60 -0.68 -7.30 -16.33
N LYS A 61 -1.76 -7.62 -15.61
CA LYS A 61 -3.14 -7.25 -15.94
C LYS A 61 -3.55 -6.08 -15.05
N TYR A 62 -3.71 -4.93 -15.65
CA TYR A 62 -4.05 -3.73 -14.90
C TYR A 62 -5.56 -3.58 -14.72
N ALA A 63 -6.01 -3.55 -13.47
CA ALA A 63 -7.38 -3.26 -13.06
C ALA A 63 -7.47 -1.82 -12.55
N ARG A 64 -8.17 -0.95 -13.27
CA ARG A 64 -8.28 0.46 -12.86
C ARG A 64 -9.26 0.59 -11.69
N LEU A 65 -8.83 1.29 -10.64
CA LEU A 65 -9.69 1.68 -9.54
C LEU A 65 -10.61 2.83 -9.97
N THR A 66 -11.85 2.82 -9.50
CA THR A 66 -12.89 3.78 -9.90
C THR A 66 -12.81 5.05 -9.06
N GLU A 67 -12.52 6.16 -9.70
CA GLU A 67 -12.51 7.49 -9.07
C GLU A 67 -13.96 7.98 -8.77
N PRO A 68 -14.13 8.85 -7.79
CA PRO A 68 -13.11 9.47 -6.91
C PRO A 68 -12.78 8.62 -5.68
N ASP A 69 -13.39 7.47 -5.49
CA ASP A 69 -13.28 6.62 -4.31
C ASP A 69 -12.11 5.64 -4.39
N TYR A 70 -11.60 5.43 -5.59
CA TYR A 70 -10.59 4.42 -5.90
C TYR A 70 -11.01 3.04 -5.39
N SER A 71 -12.29 2.71 -5.64
CA SER A 71 -12.87 1.40 -5.34
C SER A 71 -12.61 0.41 -6.47
N ILE A 72 -12.61 -0.89 -6.12
CA ILE A 72 -12.51 -1.96 -7.12
C ILE A 72 -13.81 -2.04 -7.92
N ASP A 73 -13.67 -2.06 -9.24
CA ASP A 73 -14.78 -2.36 -10.17
C ASP A 73 -14.95 -3.88 -10.25
N TRP A 74 -15.90 -4.38 -9.47
CA TRP A 74 -16.19 -5.81 -9.38
C TRP A 74 -16.92 -6.38 -10.59
N ASP A 75 -17.47 -5.53 -11.44
CA ASP A 75 -18.18 -5.97 -12.66
C ASP A 75 -17.20 -6.22 -13.80
N THR A 76 -16.13 -5.42 -13.89
CA THR A 76 -15.09 -5.57 -14.91
C THR A 76 -13.95 -6.50 -14.51
N LEU A 77 -13.64 -6.61 -13.22
CA LEU A 77 -12.51 -7.41 -12.71
C LEU A 77 -12.53 -8.87 -13.20
N PRO A 78 -13.67 -9.59 -13.25
CA PRO A 78 -13.72 -10.97 -13.73
C PRO A 78 -13.18 -11.14 -15.15
N SER A 79 -13.32 -10.13 -16.00
CA SER A 79 -12.85 -10.17 -17.39
C SER A 79 -11.32 -10.17 -17.53
N LEU A 80 -10.62 -9.73 -16.50
CA LEU A 80 -9.14 -9.72 -16.44
C LEU A 80 -8.55 -11.04 -15.96
N ILE A 81 -9.39 -11.93 -15.42
CA ILE A 81 -8.95 -13.21 -14.85
C ILE A 81 -9.09 -14.31 -15.90
N SER A 82 -8.01 -14.99 -16.18
CA SER A 82 -7.91 -16.11 -17.12
C SER A 82 -7.40 -17.38 -16.44
N GLY A 83 -7.23 -18.45 -17.21
CA GLY A 83 -6.57 -19.67 -16.75
C GLY A 83 -5.07 -19.51 -16.42
N ASN A 84 -4.45 -18.42 -16.86
CA ASN A 84 -3.06 -18.10 -16.60
C ASN A 84 -2.88 -17.14 -15.42
N THR A 85 -3.97 -16.64 -14.83
CA THR A 85 -3.89 -15.75 -13.67
C THR A 85 -3.38 -16.50 -12.46
N ARG A 86 -2.18 -16.14 -12.01
CA ARG A 86 -1.49 -16.77 -10.91
C ARG A 86 -1.59 -15.99 -9.60
N MET A 87 -1.70 -14.66 -9.67
CA MET A 87 -1.69 -13.83 -8.48
C MET A 87 -2.56 -12.58 -8.66
N ILE A 88 -3.18 -12.14 -7.55
CA ILE A 88 -3.83 -10.83 -7.44
C ILE A 88 -3.10 -10.07 -6.33
N ILE A 89 -2.64 -8.84 -6.60
CA ILE A 89 -1.96 -7.98 -5.64
C ILE A 89 -2.96 -6.96 -5.09
N LEU A 90 -3.17 -6.99 -3.79
CA LEU A 90 -3.93 -6.00 -3.04
C LEU A 90 -2.97 -5.02 -2.35
N ASN A 91 -3.40 -3.78 -2.17
CA ASN A 91 -2.73 -2.83 -1.28
C ASN A 91 -3.77 -2.10 -0.44
N THR A 92 -3.75 -2.29 0.87
CA THR A 92 -4.73 -1.68 1.78
C THR A 92 -4.12 -1.43 3.16
N PRO A 93 -4.19 -0.18 3.67
CA PRO A 93 -4.55 1.09 3.01
C PRO A 93 -3.70 1.39 1.79
N HIS A 94 -4.32 1.97 0.77
CA HIS A 94 -3.79 2.04 -0.58
C HIS A 94 -2.84 3.21 -0.81
N ASN A 95 -1.67 2.96 -1.31
CA ASN A 95 -0.74 3.96 -1.84
C ASN A 95 -0.84 3.98 -3.38
N PRO A 96 -1.23 5.10 -4.03
CA PRO A 96 -1.14 6.49 -3.55
C PRO A 96 -2.43 7.11 -2.98
N THR A 97 -3.58 6.43 -3.06
CA THR A 97 -4.89 7.08 -2.95
C THR A 97 -5.41 7.29 -1.54
N GLY A 98 -4.90 6.55 -0.56
CA GLY A 98 -5.43 6.55 0.81
C GLY A 98 -6.78 5.84 0.95
N SER A 99 -7.27 5.15 -0.09
CA SER A 99 -8.47 4.31 0.02
C SER A 99 -8.20 3.05 0.86
N VAL A 100 -9.27 2.43 1.36
CA VAL A 100 -9.18 1.19 2.15
C VAL A 100 -10.19 0.18 1.61
N LEU A 101 -9.82 -1.09 1.59
CA LEU A 101 -10.74 -2.18 1.28
C LEU A 101 -11.74 -2.38 2.43
N LYS A 102 -12.95 -2.78 2.09
CA LYS A 102 -14.02 -3.09 3.02
C LYS A 102 -14.24 -4.60 3.09
N ALA A 103 -14.91 -5.07 4.14
CA ALA A 103 -15.26 -6.48 4.30
C ALA A 103 -15.96 -7.05 3.05
N GLY A 104 -16.88 -6.28 2.46
CA GLY A 104 -17.55 -6.67 1.22
C GLY A 104 -16.64 -6.89 0.02
N ASP A 105 -15.50 -6.17 -0.03
CA ASP A 105 -14.52 -6.34 -1.11
C ASP A 105 -13.78 -7.67 -0.96
N LEU A 106 -13.36 -8.01 0.26
CA LEU A 106 -12.67 -9.27 0.53
C LEU A 106 -13.59 -10.48 0.32
N LEU A 107 -14.86 -10.40 0.70
CA LEU A 107 -15.86 -11.45 0.42
C LEU A 107 -16.11 -11.63 -1.08
N LYS A 108 -16.14 -10.54 -1.86
CA LYS A 108 -16.24 -10.62 -3.32
C LYS A 108 -14.98 -11.23 -3.95
N LEU A 109 -13.79 -10.87 -3.43
CA LEU A 109 -12.54 -11.45 -3.88
C LEU A 109 -12.49 -12.96 -3.58
N GLU A 110 -12.90 -13.36 -2.39
CA GLU A 110 -12.97 -14.77 -2.00
C GLU A 110 -13.83 -15.56 -2.97
N LYS A 111 -15.06 -15.07 -3.24
CA LYS A 111 -15.98 -15.69 -4.21
C LYS A 111 -15.41 -15.73 -5.63
N LEU A 112 -14.73 -14.66 -6.06
CA LEU A 112 -14.15 -14.55 -7.40
C LEU A 112 -12.99 -15.52 -7.61
N THR A 113 -12.23 -15.80 -6.56
CA THR A 113 -11.05 -16.67 -6.60
C THR A 113 -11.32 -18.08 -6.09
N GLN A 114 -12.54 -18.37 -5.65
CA GLN A 114 -12.95 -19.71 -5.26
C GLN A 114 -12.71 -20.70 -6.42
N ASP A 115 -12.25 -21.91 -6.09
CA ASP A 115 -11.94 -23.00 -7.04
C ASP A 115 -10.86 -22.64 -8.10
N ARG A 116 -10.05 -21.60 -7.85
CA ARG A 116 -8.95 -21.18 -8.72
C ARG A 116 -7.62 -21.25 -7.98
N ASP A 117 -6.55 -21.63 -8.69
CA ASP A 117 -5.19 -21.61 -8.14
C ASP A 117 -4.56 -20.21 -8.24
N ILE A 118 -5.23 -19.23 -7.61
CA ILE A 118 -4.80 -17.84 -7.57
C ILE A 118 -4.31 -17.50 -6.17
N LEU A 119 -3.05 -17.03 -6.08
CA LEU A 119 -2.48 -16.52 -4.85
C LEU A 119 -2.91 -15.07 -4.61
N ILE A 120 -3.02 -14.69 -3.35
CA ILE A 120 -3.27 -13.31 -2.93
C ILE A 120 -2.00 -12.74 -2.31
N LEU A 121 -1.44 -11.71 -2.91
CA LEU A 121 -0.40 -10.89 -2.30
C LEU A 121 -1.05 -9.64 -1.70
N SER A 122 -1.10 -9.55 -0.38
CA SER A 122 -1.70 -8.41 0.32
C SER A 122 -0.59 -7.53 0.91
N ASP A 123 -0.43 -6.34 0.35
CA ASP A 123 0.47 -5.31 0.87
C ASP A 123 -0.29 -4.46 1.90
N GLU A 124 -0.03 -4.72 3.18
CA GLU A 124 -0.71 -4.11 4.32
C GLU A 124 0.23 -3.21 5.14
N VAL A 125 1.25 -2.63 4.51
CA VAL A 125 2.28 -1.83 5.18
C VAL A 125 1.74 -0.64 5.97
N TYR A 126 0.51 -0.19 5.68
CA TYR A 126 -0.17 0.90 6.36
C TYR A 126 -1.30 0.44 7.28
N GLU A 127 -1.33 -0.82 7.71
CA GLU A 127 -2.42 -1.43 8.52
C GLU A 127 -2.82 -0.66 9.78
N HIS A 128 -1.92 0.14 10.35
CA HIS A 128 -2.18 0.96 11.54
C HIS A 128 -2.61 2.41 11.21
N LEU A 129 -2.61 2.78 9.94
CA LEU A 129 -2.92 4.13 9.49
C LEU A 129 -4.28 4.15 8.81
N ILE A 130 -5.34 4.03 9.59
CA ILE A 130 -6.73 4.07 9.14
C ILE A 130 -7.49 5.05 10.02
N TYR A 131 -8.45 5.76 9.43
CA TYR A 131 -9.08 6.94 9.98
C TYR A 131 -10.59 6.80 10.10
N ASP A 132 -11.20 7.77 10.79
CA ASP A 132 -12.66 7.93 10.90
C ASP A 132 -13.35 6.71 11.51
N GLY A 133 -12.65 5.99 12.41
CA GLY A 133 -13.18 4.79 13.07
C GLY A 133 -13.37 3.58 12.15
N LEU A 134 -12.84 3.63 10.92
CA LEU A 134 -12.91 2.50 10.00
C LEU A 134 -12.01 1.35 10.48
N PRO A 135 -12.45 0.09 10.35
CA PRO A 135 -11.58 -1.05 10.63
C PRO A 135 -10.60 -1.30 9.48
N HIS A 136 -9.42 -1.82 9.81
CA HIS A 136 -8.58 -2.45 8.80
C HIS A 136 -9.11 -3.84 8.49
N GLU A 137 -9.38 -4.09 7.21
CA GLU A 137 -9.76 -5.41 6.72
C GLU A 137 -8.52 -6.12 6.17
N SER A 138 -7.83 -6.84 7.06
CA SER A 138 -6.72 -7.70 6.66
C SER A 138 -7.23 -8.99 6.03
N VAL A 139 -6.51 -9.47 5.03
CA VAL A 139 -6.80 -10.77 4.38
C VAL A 139 -6.73 -11.93 5.39
N CYS A 140 -5.93 -11.82 6.46
CA CYS A 140 -5.84 -12.86 7.49
C CYS A 140 -7.16 -13.12 8.25
N LYS A 141 -8.13 -12.21 8.20
CA LYS A 141 -9.46 -12.39 8.82
C LYS A 141 -10.38 -13.35 8.02
N TYR A 142 -10.01 -13.69 6.79
CA TYR A 142 -10.79 -14.46 5.85
C TYR A 142 -10.09 -15.80 5.57
N PRO A 143 -10.46 -16.91 6.25
CA PRO A 143 -9.70 -18.16 6.21
C PRO A 143 -9.45 -18.72 4.82
N GLU A 144 -10.42 -18.62 3.92
CA GLU A 144 -10.28 -19.10 2.54
C GLU A 144 -9.26 -18.27 1.74
N LEU A 145 -9.21 -16.95 1.95
CA LEU A 145 -8.17 -16.11 1.37
C LEU A 145 -6.83 -16.31 2.06
N ALA A 146 -6.81 -16.36 3.40
CA ALA A 146 -5.59 -16.53 4.21
C ALA A 146 -4.86 -17.82 3.86
N SER A 147 -5.57 -18.91 3.52
CA SER A 147 -4.98 -20.20 3.14
C SER A 147 -4.08 -20.16 1.89
N ARG A 148 -4.19 -19.10 1.09
CA ARG A 148 -3.43 -18.87 -0.17
C ARG A 148 -2.89 -17.44 -0.27
N ALA A 149 -2.78 -16.75 0.87
CA ALA A 149 -2.30 -15.38 0.91
C ALA A 149 -0.86 -15.29 1.43
N LEU A 150 -0.13 -14.30 0.90
CA LEU A 150 1.11 -13.80 1.47
C LEU A 150 0.86 -12.32 1.83
N ILE A 151 0.90 -12.03 3.12
CA ILE A 151 0.59 -10.70 3.66
C ILE A 151 1.91 -10.03 4.06
N THR A 152 2.18 -8.85 3.53
CA THR A 152 3.39 -8.10 3.86
C THR A 152 3.10 -6.88 4.71
N GLY A 153 3.90 -6.70 5.75
CA GLY A 153 3.86 -5.56 6.66
C GLY A 153 5.21 -4.87 6.80
N SER A 154 5.22 -3.68 7.39
CA SER A 154 6.43 -2.87 7.53
C SER A 154 6.55 -2.23 8.90
N PHE A 155 7.49 -2.67 9.69
CA PHE A 155 7.85 -1.98 10.94
C PHE A 155 8.39 -0.57 10.69
N GLY A 156 9.04 -0.35 9.53
CA GLY A 156 9.51 0.96 9.14
C GLY A 156 8.40 2.00 8.95
N LYS A 157 7.21 1.57 8.52
CA LYS A 157 6.03 2.43 8.40
C LYS A 157 5.36 2.65 9.76
N THR A 158 5.26 1.57 10.53
CA THR A 158 4.65 1.61 11.87
C THR A 158 5.47 2.45 12.85
N PHE A 159 6.79 2.32 12.85
CA PHE A 159 7.66 2.97 13.86
C PHE A 159 8.48 4.15 13.31
N HIS A 160 8.10 4.74 12.18
CA HIS A 160 8.80 5.88 11.56
C HIS A 160 10.30 5.63 11.29
N ALA A 161 10.68 4.37 11.11
CA ALA A 161 12.05 3.91 10.94
C ALA A 161 12.26 3.27 9.55
N THR A 162 11.83 3.97 8.49
CA THR A 162 11.84 3.44 7.11
C THR A 162 13.22 3.04 6.63
N GLY A 163 14.27 3.75 7.08
CA GLY A 163 15.66 3.47 6.75
C GLY A 163 16.23 2.23 7.46
N TRP A 164 15.58 1.73 8.51
CA TRP A 164 16.00 0.51 9.21
C TRP A 164 15.73 -0.76 8.42
N LYS A 165 14.90 -0.67 7.41
CA LYS A 165 14.61 -1.75 6.46
C LYS A 165 14.23 -3.06 7.15
N CYS A 166 13.21 -3.02 8.00
CA CYS A 166 12.65 -4.20 8.65
C CYS A 166 11.15 -4.28 8.39
N GLY A 167 10.71 -5.45 7.95
CA GLY A 167 9.32 -5.79 7.68
C GLY A 167 9.10 -7.27 7.91
N PHE A 168 7.94 -7.76 7.52
CA PHE A 168 7.59 -9.17 7.66
C PHE A 168 6.66 -9.63 6.56
N VAL A 169 6.61 -10.95 6.37
CA VAL A 169 5.60 -11.65 5.58
C VAL A 169 4.94 -12.71 6.47
N LEU A 170 3.61 -12.74 6.44
CA LEU A 170 2.78 -13.79 7.02
C LEU A 170 2.22 -14.64 5.88
N ALA A 171 2.35 -15.96 5.96
CA ALA A 171 1.79 -16.87 4.98
C ALA A 171 1.68 -18.28 5.56
N PRO A 172 0.80 -19.16 5.01
CA PRO A 172 0.80 -20.57 5.36
C PRO A 172 2.17 -21.22 5.18
N ALA A 173 2.45 -22.25 5.98
CA ALA A 173 3.78 -22.89 6.04
C ALA A 173 4.32 -23.37 4.68
N ASN A 174 3.45 -23.91 3.82
CA ASN A 174 3.83 -24.33 2.46
C ASN A 174 4.27 -23.16 1.58
N LEU A 175 3.60 -22.00 1.63
CA LEU A 175 3.97 -20.81 0.89
C LEU A 175 5.22 -20.15 1.48
N THR A 176 5.32 -20.14 2.82
CA THR A 176 6.50 -19.64 3.53
C THR A 176 7.76 -20.43 3.17
N ALA A 177 7.66 -21.74 3.02
CA ALA A 177 8.78 -22.59 2.61
C ALA A 177 9.31 -22.19 1.22
N GLU A 178 8.44 -21.93 0.25
CA GLU A 178 8.84 -21.50 -1.09
C GLU A 178 9.42 -20.07 -1.08
N LEU A 179 8.79 -19.14 -0.38
CA LEU A 179 9.31 -17.79 -0.18
C LEU A 179 10.73 -17.79 0.38
N ARG A 180 10.99 -18.62 1.39
CA ARG A 180 12.28 -18.69 2.07
C ARG A 180 13.40 -19.24 1.21
N LYS A 181 13.11 -20.03 0.17
CA LYS A 181 14.10 -20.48 -0.82
C LYS A 181 14.70 -19.29 -1.59
N ILE A 182 13.90 -18.27 -1.89
CA ILE A 182 14.38 -17.03 -2.52
C ILE A 182 15.03 -16.12 -1.48
N HIS A 183 14.35 -15.91 -0.33
CA HIS A 183 14.78 -14.98 0.70
C HIS A 183 16.20 -15.28 1.20
N GLN A 184 16.56 -16.55 1.39
CA GLN A 184 17.88 -16.94 1.88
C GLN A 184 19.03 -16.50 0.95
N PHE A 185 18.81 -16.42 -0.37
CA PHE A 185 19.85 -16.00 -1.31
C PHE A 185 19.81 -14.49 -1.62
N VAL A 186 18.69 -13.82 -1.35
CA VAL A 186 18.57 -12.37 -1.52
C VAL A 186 19.09 -11.60 -0.31
N VAL A 187 18.82 -12.10 0.91
CA VAL A 187 19.15 -11.40 2.16
C VAL A 187 19.91 -12.28 3.13
N PHE A 188 19.64 -13.58 3.15
CA PHE A 188 20.10 -14.56 4.13
C PHE A 188 19.56 -14.30 5.53
N ALA A 189 19.99 -13.18 6.18
CA ALA A 189 19.50 -12.75 7.48
C ALA A 189 19.31 -11.23 7.50
N VAL A 190 18.17 -10.79 8.03
CA VAL A 190 17.90 -9.36 8.24
C VAL A 190 18.74 -8.85 9.43
N ASN A 191 19.02 -7.55 9.45
CA ASN A 191 19.82 -6.89 10.48
C ASN A 191 19.34 -7.28 11.90
N THR A 192 20.11 -8.13 12.57
CA THR A 192 19.75 -8.73 13.86
C THR A 192 19.57 -7.70 14.99
N PRO A 193 20.47 -6.71 15.20
CA PRO A 193 20.23 -5.64 16.17
C PRO A 193 18.90 -4.91 15.98
N VAL A 194 18.50 -4.63 14.74
CA VAL A 194 17.22 -3.98 14.43
C VAL A 194 16.04 -4.87 14.82
N GLN A 195 16.10 -6.17 14.56
CA GLN A 195 15.05 -7.11 14.94
C GLN A 195 14.86 -7.13 16.47
N TYR A 196 15.94 -7.18 17.26
CA TYR A 196 15.84 -7.11 18.72
C TYR A 196 15.27 -5.77 19.20
N ALA A 197 15.71 -4.65 18.63
CA ALA A 197 15.18 -3.33 18.99
C ALA A 197 13.67 -3.22 18.71
N ILE A 198 13.22 -3.72 17.56
CA ILE A 198 11.79 -3.74 17.22
C ILE A 198 11.02 -4.68 18.14
N ALA A 199 11.54 -5.87 18.43
CA ALA A 199 10.89 -6.83 19.33
C ALA A 199 10.71 -6.23 20.73
N GLU A 200 11.69 -5.48 21.22
CA GLU A 200 11.58 -4.79 22.51
C GLU A 200 10.52 -3.67 22.44
N TYR A 201 10.52 -2.87 21.37
CA TYR A 201 9.59 -1.77 21.20
C TYR A 201 8.13 -2.21 20.99
N LEU A 202 7.91 -3.38 20.38
CA LEU A 202 6.59 -4.00 20.23
C LEU A 202 5.90 -4.35 21.55
N LYS A 203 6.65 -4.47 22.64
CA LYS A 203 6.08 -4.67 23.99
C LYS A 203 5.29 -3.47 24.50
N ASN A 204 5.39 -2.32 23.81
CA ASN A 204 4.61 -1.12 24.09
C ASN A 204 3.47 -0.96 23.06
N PRO A 205 2.26 -1.48 23.29
CA PRO A 205 1.15 -1.39 22.35
C PRO A 205 0.73 0.05 22.00
N ALA A 206 0.90 0.99 22.93
CA ALA A 206 0.58 2.41 22.69
C ALA A 206 1.44 3.01 21.54
N ALA A 207 2.63 2.46 21.28
CA ALA A 207 3.50 2.94 20.24
C ALA A 207 2.95 2.72 18.81
N TYR A 208 1.97 1.83 18.63
CA TYR A 208 1.41 1.53 17.30
C TYR A 208 -0.12 1.51 17.26
N LEU A 209 -0.82 1.26 18.36
CA LEU A 209 -2.30 1.22 18.36
C LEU A 209 -2.94 2.61 18.22
N ASP A 210 -2.26 3.68 18.62
CA ASP A 210 -2.78 5.05 18.51
C ASP A 210 -2.34 5.79 17.22
N LEU A 211 -1.65 5.12 16.34
CA LEU A 211 -1.16 5.74 15.09
C LEU A 211 -2.29 6.25 14.19
N GLY A 212 -3.43 5.58 14.17
CA GLY A 212 -4.61 6.04 13.45
C GLY A 212 -5.03 7.43 13.89
N ASN A 213 -5.22 7.66 15.18
CA ASN A 213 -5.59 8.96 15.76
C ASN A 213 -4.51 10.02 15.49
N PHE A 214 -3.25 9.67 15.70
CA PHE A 214 -2.13 10.58 15.48
C PHE A 214 -2.06 11.11 14.04
N TYR A 215 -2.21 10.22 13.05
CA TYR A 215 -2.16 10.64 11.66
C TYR A 215 -3.48 11.23 11.16
N GLN A 216 -4.62 10.84 11.70
CA GLN A 216 -5.89 11.47 11.41
C GLN A 216 -5.86 12.96 11.79
N GLN A 217 -5.34 13.30 12.97
CA GLN A 217 -5.18 14.72 13.37
C GLN A 217 -4.32 15.51 12.37
N LYS A 218 -3.27 14.91 11.84
CA LYS A 218 -2.42 15.56 10.81
C LYS A 218 -3.13 15.71 9.47
N ARG A 219 -3.90 14.69 9.04
CA ARG A 219 -4.73 14.75 7.84
C ARG A 219 -5.76 15.86 7.96
N ASP A 220 -6.48 15.90 9.06
CA ASP A 220 -7.53 16.87 9.30
C ASP A 220 -6.98 18.29 9.38
N LEU A 221 -5.81 18.46 10.01
CA LEU A 221 -5.09 19.73 10.04
C LEU A 221 -4.71 20.20 8.63
N PHE A 222 -4.14 19.30 7.80
CA PHE A 222 -3.78 19.59 6.43
C PHE A 222 -5.02 20.00 5.60
N LEU A 223 -6.09 19.20 5.67
CA LEU A 223 -7.33 19.48 4.95
C LEU A 223 -7.96 20.81 5.36
N LYS A 224 -8.00 21.11 6.67
CA LYS A 224 -8.49 22.37 7.19
C LYS A 224 -7.74 23.59 6.63
N PHE A 225 -6.42 23.51 6.56
CA PHE A 225 -5.62 24.62 6.05
C PHE A 225 -5.65 24.75 4.52
N VAL A 226 -5.86 23.64 3.80
CA VAL A 226 -5.97 23.65 2.33
C VAL A 226 -7.38 24.00 1.85
N GLU A 227 -8.42 23.90 2.70
CA GLU A 227 -9.82 24.19 2.34
C GLU A 227 -10.02 25.52 1.61
N PRO A 228 -9.36 26.66 2.01
CA PRO A 228 -9.54 27.93 1.31
C PRO A 228 -8.88 27.99 -0.07
N SER A 229 -8.08 26.98 -0.44
CA SER A 229 -7.37 26.95 -1.72
C SER A 229 -8.30 26.60 -2.89
N ARG A 230 -7.77 26.69 -4.11
CA ARG A 230 -8.46 26.23 -5.33
C ARG A 230 -8.31 24.72 -5.57
N PHE A 231 -7.49 24.03 -4.78
CA PHE A 231 -7.41 22.57 -4.81
C PHE A 231 -8.68 21.96 -4.26
N THR A 232 -9.06 20.79 -4.79
CA THR A 232 -10.17 20.01 -4.24
C THR A 232 -9.63 18.67 -3.71
N ALA A 233 -10.20 18.21 -2.61
CA ALA A 233 -9.76 17.00 -1.93
C ALA A 233 -10.94 16.17 -1.43
N LYS A 234 -10.81 14.84 -1.57
CA LYS A 234 -11.58 13.89 -0.79
C LYS A 234 -10.69 13.41 0.36
N PRO A 235 -11.14 13.44 1.63
CA PRO A 235 -10.33 12.96 2.74
C PRO A 235 -9.85 11.52 2.53
N ALA A 236 -8.55 11.28 2.70
CA ALA A 236 -7.99 9.93 2.67
C ALA A 236 -8.50 9.12 3.87
N SER A 237 -8.88 7.86 3.65
CA SER A 237 -9.33 6.93 4.70
C SER A 237 -8.17 6.21 5.39
N GLY A 238 -6.97 6.28 4.82
CA GLY A 238 -5.76 5.66 5.37
C GLY A 238 -4.48 6.21 4.76
N THR A 239 -3.33 5.64 5.13
CA THR A 239 -1.97 6.07 4.79
C THR A 239 -1.61 7.44 5.40
N TYR A 240 -0.51 8.04 5.02
CA TYR A 240 -0.16 9.43 5.37
C TYR A 240 -0.09 10.33 4.12
N PHE A 241 -0.85 9.96 3.08
CA PHE A 241 -0.95 10.69 1.84
C PHE A 241 -2.34 11.28 1.65
N GLN A 242 -2.38 12.47 1.07
CA GLN A 242 -3.60 13.12 0.65
C GLN A 242 -3.51 13.49 -0.82
N LEU A 243 -4.50 13.12 -1.59
CA LEU A 243 -4.65 13.52 -2.98
C LEU A 243 -5.34 14.89 -3.07
N LEU A 244 -4.78 15.77 -3.88
CA LEU A 244 -5.38 17.06 -4.23
C LEU A 244 -5.55 17.13 -5.75
N ASP A 245 -6.75 17.41 -6.18
CA ASP A 245 -7.10 17.73 -7.57
C ASP A 245 -6.83 19.22 -7.82
N TYR A 246 -6.10 19.53 -8.90
CA TYR A 246 -5.75 20.88 -9.31
C TYR A 246 -6.38 21.30 -10.65
N SER A 247 -7.38 20.59 -11.14
CA SER A 247 -8.05 20.84 -12.43
C SER A 247 -8.62 22.25 -12.56
N ARG A 248 -8.92 22.92 -11.43
CA ARG A 248 -9.38 24.32 -11.36
C ARG A 248 -8.26 25.34 -11.36
N ILE A 249 -7.00 24.91 -11.36
CA ILE A 249 -5.82 25.78 -11.18
C ILE A 249 -5.02 25.89 -12.49
N SER A 250 -4.77 24.73 -13.14
CA SER A 250 -3.88 24.67 -14.31
C SER A 250 -4.27 23.51 -15.23
N ASP A 251 -4.06 23.73 -16.54
CA ASP A 251 -4.16 22.70 -17.58
C ASP A 251 -2.85 21.94 -17.79
N GLU A 252 -1.80 22.28 -17.05
CA GLU A 252 -0.51 21.58 -17.12
C GLU A 252 -0.67 20.10 -16.77
N LYS A 253 0.21 19.26 -17.35
CA LYS A 253 0.28 17.86 -16.94
C LYS A 253 0.78 17.73 -15.49
N GLU A 254 0.36 16.67 -14.81
CA GLU A 254 0.73 16.42 -13.40
C GLU A 254 2.24 16.51 -13.16
N ALA A 255 3.06 15.91 -14.04
CA ALA A 255 4.51 15.92 -13.90
C ALA A 255 5.09 17.35 -14.00
N ASP A 256 4.61 18.15 -14.95
CA ASP A 256 5.08 19.51 -15.19
C ASP A 256 4.63 20.41 -14.03
N PHE A 257 3.38 20.29 -13.60
CA PHE A 257 2.84 21.04 -12.49
C PHE A 257 3.55 20.72 -11.15
N ALA A 258 3.84 19.44 -10.88
CA ALA A 258 4.61 19.04 -9.70
C ALA A 258 6.04 19.64 -9.70
N VAL A 259 6.70 19.67 -10.87
CA VAL A 259 8.02 20.30 -11.02
C VAL A 259 7.92 21.81 -10.79
N ARG A 260 6.90 22.47 -11.34
CA ARG A 260 6.67 23.91 -11.14
C ARG A 260 6.38 24.24 -9.68
N LEU A 261 5.52 23.47 -8.99
CA LEU A 261 5.28 23.63 -7.56
C LEU A 261 6.57 23.57 -6.74
N THR A 262 7.45 22.63 -7.09
CA THR A 262 8.73 22.49 -6.39
C THR A 262 9.67 23.67 -6.66
N ARG A 263 9.80 24.11 -7.92
CA ARG A 263 10.76 25.14 -8.33
C ARG A 263 10.34 26.56 -7.93
N GLU A 264 9.05 26.88 -8.09
CA GLU A 264 8.56 28.24 -7.91
C GLU A 264 8.03 28.48 -6.49
N PHE A 265 7.46 27.43 -5.87
CA PHE A 265 6.78 27.58 -4.58
C PHE A 265 7.44 26.78 -3.44
N GLY A 266 8.46 25.95 -3.74
CA GLY A 266 9.16 25.17 -2.72
C GLY A 266 8.34 24.01 -2.14
N ILE A 267 7.26 23.58 -2.82
CA ILE A 267 6.39 22.48 -2.38
C ILE A 267 6.60 21.26 -3.25
N ALA A 268 7.02 20.16 -2.62
CA ALA A 268 7.17 18.88 -3.29
C ALA A 268 5.87 18.07 -3.23
N SER A 269 5.45 17.56 -4.38
CA SER A 269 4.32 16.63 -4.55
C SER A 269 4.71 15.53 -5.54
N ILE A 270 3.93 14.46 -5.57
CA ILE A 270 4.14 13.37 -6.53
C ILE A 270 2.96 13.34 -7.50
N PRO A 271 3.21 13.36 -8.83
CA PRO A 271 2.17 13.20 -9.82
C PRO A 271 1.56 11.80 -9.73
N VAL A 272 0.22 11.70 -9.65
CA VAL A 272 -0.45 10.40 -9.56
C VAL A 272 -0.36 9.62 -10.85
N SER A 273 -0.19 10.30 -11.98
CA SER A 273 0.08 9.67 -13.28
C SER A 273 1.28 8.74 -13.29
N SER A 274 2.28 8.96 -12.41
CA SER A 274 3.44 8.07 -12.30
C SER A 274 3.12 6.68 -11.72
N PHE A 275 1.93 6.51 -11.14
CA PHE A 275 1.44 5.23 -10.61
C PHE A 275 0.54 4.47 -11.60
N TYR A 276 0.31 5.01 -12.80
CA TYR A 276 -0.38 4.33 -13.89
C TYR A 276 0.62 3.85 -14.95
N HIS A 277 0.41 2.65 -15.47
CA HIS A 277 1.30 2.07 -16.47
C HIS A 277 1.40 2.89 -17.77
N ASN A 278 0.35 3.62 -18.11
CA ASN A 278 0.23 4.47 -19.29
C ASN A 278 0.31 5.97 -18.98
N TYR A 279 0.71 6.34 -17.77
CA TYR A 279 0.81 7.71 -17.30
C TYR A 279 -0.49 8.52 -17.44
N THR A 280 -1.64 7.88 -17.20
CA THR A 280 -2.94 8.56 -17.20
C THR A 280 -2.91 9.78 -16.28
N ASP A 281 -3.20 10.94 -16.85
CA ASP A 281 -3.19 12.24 -16.17
C ASP A 281 -4.62 12.64 -15.79
N ASN A 282 -4.92 12.70 -14.51
CA ASN A 282 -6.23 13.05 -13.96
C ASN A 282 -6.22 14.40 -13.23
N LYS A 283 -5.13 15.19 -13.36
CA LYS A 283 -4.93 16.46 -12.66
C LYS A 283 -4.86 16.31 -11.14
N VAL A 284 -4.27 15.22 -10.66
CA VAL A 284 -4.19 14.88 -9.23
C VAL A 284 -2.74 14.76 -8.77
N LEU A 285 -2.42 15.40 -7.66
CA LEU A 285 -1.12 15.31 -7.01
C LEU A 285 -1.25 14.68 -5.63
N ARG A 286 -0.27 13.85 -5.25
CA ARG A 286 -0.16 13.24 -3.92
C ARG A 286 0.75 14.06 -3.03
N PHE A 287 0.23 14.48 -1.88
CA PHE A 287 0.97 15.15 -0.81
C PHE A 287 1.15 14.23 0.39
N CYS A 288 2.24 14.45 1.14
CA CYS A 288 2.54 13.71 2.37
C CYS A 288 2.35 14.62 3.58
N PHE A 289 1.39 14.28 4.45
CA PHE A 289 1.12 15.01 5.70
C PHE A 289 1.85 14.43 6.94
N ALA A 290 2.73 13.45 6.76
CA ALA A 290 3.61 12.97 7.84
C ALA A 290 4.71 14.00 8.13
N LYS A 291 4.30 15.18 8.60
CA LYS A 291 5.15 16.34 8.88
C LYS A 291 4.78 16.95 10.23
N THR A 292 5.57 17.93 10.71
CA THR A 292 5.18 18.74 11.88
C THR A 292 3.98 19.63 11.52
N ALA A 293 3.20 20.04 12.52
CA ALA A 293 2.08 20.94 12.31
C ALA A 293 2.52 22.25 11.62
N GLU A 294 3.64 22.82 12.03
CA GLU A 294 4.24 24.03 11.44
C GLU A 294 4.56 23.85 9.93
N THR A 295 5.09 22.67 9.55
CA THR A 295 5.39 22.37 8.13
C THR A 295 4.10 22.24 7.33
N ILE A 296 3.06 21.60 7.89
CA ILE A 296 1.74 21.45 7.26
C ILE A 296 1.12 22.83 7.03
N GLU A 297 1.10 23.71 8.05
CA GLU A 297 0.55 25.05 7.98
C GLU A 297 1.25 25.89 6.91
N LYS A 298 2.58 25.98 6.94
CA LYS A 298 3.37 26.72 5.96
C LYS A 298 3.13 26.22 4.52
N ALA A 299 3.07 24.91 4.32
CA ALA A 299 2.81 24.33 3.01
C ALA A 299 1.40 24.67 2.52
N ALA A 300 0.39 24.57 3.38
CA ALA A 300 -0.98 24.90 3.04
C ALA A 300 -1.17 26.39 2.73
N GLU A 301 -0.53 27.32 3.48
CA GLU A 301 -0.53 28.74 3.18
C GLU A 301 0.00 29.03 1.76
N ILE A 302 1.03 28.32 1.32
CA ILE A 302 1.57 28.46 -0.04
C ILE A 302 0.55 27.92 -1.05
N LEU A 303 -0.03 26.73 -0.81
CA LEU A 303 -1.05 26.15 -1.67
C LEU A 303 -2.27 27.06 -1.86
N CYS A 304 -2.65 27.84 -0.82
CA CYS A 304 -3.74 28.79 -0.91
C CYS A 304 -3.44 30.03 -1.78
N ARG A 305 -2.18 30.27 -2.14
CA ARG A 305 -1.76 31.39 -3.00
C ARG A 305 -1.62 30.99 -4.49
N ILE A 306 -1.72 29.70 -4.77
CA ILE A 306 -1.64 29.12 -6.10
C ILE A 306 -3.03 29.12 -6.74
#